data_ff9df6fbb50aac7fdf27b6840a86e25d
#
_entry.id   ff9df6fbb50aac7fdf27b6840a86e25d
#
_cell.length_a   1.000
_cell.length_b   1.000
_cell.length_c   1.000
_cell.angle_alpha   90.00
_cell.angle_beta   90.00
_cell.angle_gamma   90.00
#
_symmetry.space_group_name_H-M   'P 1'
#
loop_
_entity.id
_entity.type
_entity.pdbx_description
1 polymer ?
#
loop_
_entity_poly.entity_id
_entity_poly.type
_entity_poly.pdbx_seq_one_letter_code
_entity_poly.pdbx_strand_id
1 'polypeptide(L)'
;VPYFDLPLQHSHPDVLKSMNRPWQASLNESILEKIREEIPSAVLRTSLIVGFPGEKKEHFEHLLEFLDRHKFDHVGVFIFSPEEGTAAFHLPNKVSPEVAEARKDNVISVQQNISKEKNQTYVGSKMKILVEQISDNNELIGRSYNFAPEIDGTVILSVKDKIDLKNYIGKFVEANISFAD
;
A
#
# COMPACT_ATOMS: atom_id res chain seq x y z
N VAL A 1 -11.04 6.61 -11.45
CA VAL A 1 -11.13 5.84 -10.20
C VAL A 1 -10.45 6.62 -9.10
N PRO A 2 -10.98 6.65 -7.88
CA PRO A 2 -10.39 7.38 -6.76
C PRO A 2 -9.26 6.58 -6.10
N TYR A 3 -8.19 6.35 -6.83
CA TYR A 3 -7.00 5.62 -6.41
C TYR A 3 -5.80 6.57 -6.52
N PHE A 4 -5.10 6.80 -5.41
CA PHE A 4 -3.97 7.72 -5.31
C PHE A 4 -2.72 6.97 -4.86
N ASP A 5 -1.71 6.91 -5.71
CA ASP A 5 -0.38 6.41 -5.35
C ASP A 5 0.53 7.61 -5.04
N LEU A 6 0.85 7.77 -3.77
CA LEU A 6 1.62 8.90 -3.23
C LEU A 6 2.92 8.36 -2.62
N PRO A 7 4.06 8.39 -3.33
CA PRO A 7 5.33 7.85 -2.82
C PRO A 7 5.94 8.77 -1.76
N LEU A 8 5.46 8.68 -0.52
CA LEU A 8 5.81 9.58 0.58
C LEU A 8 7.24 9.39 1.08
N GLN A 9 7.81 8.21 0.92
CA GLN A 9 9.15 7.75 1.31
C GLN A 9 9.34 7.63 2.82
N HIS A 10 8.89 8.59 3.62
CA HIS A 10 8.93 8.60 5.08
C HIS A 10 7.91 9.61 5.63
N SER A 11 7.65 9.59 6.94
CA SER A 11 6.77 10.57 7.60
C SER A 11 7.52 11.59 8.45
N HIS A 12 8.71 11.23 9.00
CA HIS A 12 9.42 12.11 9.93
C HIS A 12 10.17 13.22 9.20
N PRO A 13 10.02 14.51 9.64
CA PRO A 13 10.63 15.67 8.97
C PRO A 13 12.14 15.59 8.81
N ASP A 14 12.87 15.12 9.85
CA ASP A 14 14.33 15.03 9.80
C ASP A 14 14.82 14.02 8.78
N VAL A 15 14.14 12.87 8.66
CA VAL A 15 14.47 11.86 7.66
C VAL A 15 14.16 12.37 6.26
N LEU A 16 13.00 12.98 6.05
CA LEU A 16 12.62 13.59 4.77
C LEU A 16 13.58 14.72 4.37
N LYS A 17 14.04 15.53 5.33
CA LYS A 17 15.07 16.54 5.10
C LYS A 17 16.37 15.90 4.64
N SER A 18 16.79 14.80 5.28
CA SER A 18 17.99 14.04 4.89
C SER A 18 17.87 13.39 3.52
N MET A 19 16.64 13.05 3.10
CA MET A 19 16.29 12.60 1.75
C MET A 19 16.18 13.75 0.73
N ASN A 20 16.55 14.97 1.11
CA ASN A 20 16.40 16.20 0.29
C ASN A 20 14.93 16.53 -0.06
N ARG A 21 13.99 16.25 0.87
CA ARG A 21 12.55 16.49 0.74
C ARG A 21 12.00 17.33 1.93
N PRO A 22 12.55 18.50 2.25
CA PRO A 22 12.31 19.18 3.53
C PRO A 22 10.86 19.66 3.76
N TRP A 23 10.11 19.95 2.70
CA TRP A 23 8.71 20.42 2.79
C TRP A 23 7.68 19.30 2.78
N GLN A 24 8.11 18.06 2.59
CA GLN A 24 7.19 16.98 2.26
C GLN A 24 6.39 16.51 3.48
N ALA A 25 6.88 16.66 4.70
CA ALA A 25 6.16 16.21 5.89
C ALA A 25 4.81 16.92 6.06
N SER A 26 4.79 18.26 6.10
CA SER A 26 3.55 19.03 6.24
C SER A 26 2.66 18.95 5.00
N LEU A 27 3.26 18.86 3.81
CA LEU A 27 2.52 18.69 2.56
C LEU A 27 1.81 17.34 2.51
N ASN A 28 2.49 16.26 2.93
CA ASN A 28 1.92 14.93 2.96
C ASN A 28 0.69 14.88 3.87
N GLU A 29 0.79 15.40 5.11
CA GLU A 29 -0.34 15.46 6.06
C GLU A 29 -1.54 16.18 5.44
N SER A 30 -1.34 17.40 4.94
CA SER A 30 -2.42 18.21 4.38
C SER A 30 -3.07 17.59 3.13
N ILE A 31 -2.30 16.91 2.27
CA ILE A 31 -2.83 16.22 1.10
C ILE A 31 -3.68 15.02 1.52
N LEU A 32 -3.20 14.21 2.46
CA LEU A 32 -3.92 13.02 2.93
C LEU A 32 -5.23 13.41 3.61
N GLU A 33 -5.22 14.42 4.48
CA GLU A 33 -6.41 14.95 5.13
C GLU A 33 -7.43 15.45 4.09
N LYS A 34 -6.98 16.26 3.13
CA LYS A 34 -7.85 16.77 2.07
C LYS A 34 -8.45 15.67 1.21
N ILE A 35 -7.68 14.64 0.83
CA ILE A 35 -8.20 13.51 0.06
C ILE A 35 -9.28 12.78 0.87
N ARG A 36 -9.03 12.50 2.16
CA ARG A 36 -10.01 11.82 3.01
C ARG A 36 -11.28 12.64 3.24
N GLU A 37 -11.16 13.96 3.32
CA GLU A 37 -12.30 14.87 3.46
C GLU A 37 -13.14 14.96 2.18
N GLU A 38 -12.49 15.18 1.03
CA GLU A 38 -13.20 15.39 -0.24
C GLU A 38 -13.64 14.08 -0.89
N ILE A 39 -12.90 12.97 -0.70
CA ILE A 39 -13.15 11.67 -1.31
C ILE A 39 -13.02 10.56 -0.26
N PRO A 40 -14.00 10.37 0.63
CA PRO A 40 -13.92 9.38 1.71
C PRO A 40 -13.66 7.93 1.24
N SER A 41 -14.08 7.61 0.00
CA SER A 41 -13.88 6.29 -0.63
C SER A 41 -12.53 6.17 -1.35
N ALA A 42 -11.64 7.16 -1.23
CA ALA A 42 -10.34 7.12 -1.89
C ALA A 42 -9.49 5.95 -1.37
N VAL A 43 -8.90 5.23 -2.31
CA VAL A 43 -7.85 4.24 -2.05
C VAL A 43 -6.52 4.97 -2.02
N LEU A 44 -5.77 4.81 -0.94
CA LEU A 44 -4.46 5.42 -0.75
C LEU A 44 -3.37 4.36 -0.77
N ARG A 45 -2.46 4.50 -1.70
CA ARG A 45 -1.22 3.73 -1.77
C ARG A 45 -0.02 4.62 -1.48
N THR A 46 0.97 4.07 -0.80
CA THR A 46 2.25 4.75 -0.58
C THR A 46 3.43 3.79 -0.71
N SER A 47 4.61 4.37 -0.91
CA SER A 47 5.89 3.67 -0.83
C SER A 47 6.75 4.33 0.25
N LEU A 48 7.35 3.51 1.11
CA LEU A 48 8.17 3.94 2.23
C LEU A 48 9.57 3.33 2.16
N ILE A 49 10.56 4.06 2.67
CA ILE A 49 11.94 3.59 2.81
C ILE A 49 12.28 3.60 4.29
N VAL A 50 12.74 2.45 4.80
CA VAL A 50 13.27 2.30 6.15
C VAL A 50 14.77 2.05 6.12
N GLY A 51 15.48 2.29 7.24
CA GLY A 51 16.92 2.09 7.30
C GLY A 51 17.73 3.19 6.59
N PHE A 52 17.12 4.35 6.32
CA PHE A 52 17.85 5.49 5.74
C PHE A 52 18.94 5.97 6.71
N PRO A 53 20.14 6.40 6.23
CA PRO A 53 21.20 6.90 7.11
C PRO A 53 20.70 8.03 8.02
N GLY A 54 20.94 7.87 9.33
CA GLY A 54 20.46 8.80 10.37
C GLY A 54 19.01 8.57 10.84
N GLU A 55 18.32 7.56 10.32
CA GLU A 55 16.99 7.17 10.84
C GLU A 55 17.16 6.54 12.22
N LYS A 56 16.68 7.22 13.26
CA LYS A 56 16.70 6.78 14.66
C LYS A 56 15.44 5.98 15.01
N LYS A 57 15.41 5.45 16.25
CA LYS A 57 14.25 4.71 16.75
C LYS A 57 13.00 5.58 16.81
N GLU A 58 13.12 6.80 17.34
CA GLU A 58 12.01 7.76 17.42
C GLU A 58 11.44 8.15 16.04
N HIS A 59 12.29 8.20 15.00
CA HIS A 59 11.84 8.47 13.63
C HIS A 59 11.01 7.32 13.08
N PHE A 60 11.42 6.10 13.38
CA PHE A 60 10.69 4.90 12.98
C PHE A 60 9.38 4.72 13.74
N GLU A 61 9.35 5.00 15.04
CA GLU A 61 8.12 5.01 15.84
C GLU A 61 7.10 6.01 15.29
N HIS A 62 7.54 7.22 14.94
CA HIS A 62 6.69 8.20 14.26
C HIS A 62 6.12 7.67 12.93
N LEU A 63 6.90 6.88 12.17
CA LEU A 63 6.42 6.27 10.92
C LEU A 63 5.30 5.26 11.18
N LEU A 64 5.40 4.44 12.23
CA LEU A 64 4.36 3.48 12.60
C LEU A 64 3.07 4.20 13.07
N GLU A 65 3.20 5.24 13.88
CA GLU A 65 2.07 6.09 14.30
C GLU A 65 1.38 6.77 13.11
N PHE A 66 2.18 7.24 12.13
CA PHE A 66 1.67 7.83 10.90
C PHE A 66 0.86 6.83 10.09
N LEU A 67 1.32 5.59 9.94
CA LEU A 67 0.58 4.52 9.25
C LEU A 67 -0.74 4.21 9.96
N ASP A 68 -0.72 4.08 11.29
CA ASP A 68 -1.92 3.78 12.07
C ASP A 68 -2.95 4.93 12.00
N ARG A 69 -2.51 6.18 11.93
CA ARG A 69 -3.36 7.36 11.80
C ARG A 69 -4.03 7.45 10.44
N HIS A 70 -3.27 7.28 9.36
CA HIS A 70 -3.77 7.50 7.99
C HIS A 70 -4.39 6.28 7.33
N LYS A 71 -4.17 5.08 7.89
CA LYS A 71 -4.79 3.83 7.43
C LYS A 71 -4.73 3.68 5.90
N PHE A 72 -3.52 3.60 5.35
CA PHE A 72 -3.34 3.36 3.92
C PHE A 72 -3.97 2.03 3.52
N ASP A 73 -4.48 1.96 2.29
CA ASP A 73 -5.01 0.73 1.73
C ASP A 73 -3.86 -0.20 1.33
N HIS A 74 -2.81 0.38 0.73
CA HIS A 74 -1.63 -0.35 0.27
C HIS A 74 -0.35 0.38 0.66
N VAL A 75 0.66 -0.37 1.12
CA VAL A 75 1.99 0.16 1.43
C VAL A 75 3.06 -0.74 0.84
N GLY A 76 3.90 -0.18 -0.02
CA GLY A 76 5.17 -0.77 -0.38
C GLY A 76 6.26 -0.30 0.58
N VAL A 77 7.02 -1.20 1.19
CA VAL A 77 8.14 -0.84 2.06
C VAL A 77 9.45 -1.40 1.53
N PHE A 78 10.46 -0.53 1.46
CA PHE A 78 11.77 -0.84 0.93
C PHE A 78 12.85 -0.51 1.97
N ILE A 79 13.90 -1.33 2.01
CA ILE A 79 15.10 -0.98 2.76
C ILE A 79 15.93 -0.03 1.90
N PHE A 80 16.50 1.00 2.53
CA PHE A 80 17.43 1.89 1.85
C PHE A 80 18.61 1.11 1.28
N SER A 81 18.84 1.25 -0.03
CA SER A 81 20.02 0.74 -0.73
C SER A 81 20.96 1.90 -1.06
N PRO A 82 22.21 1.87 -0.60
CA PRO A 82 23.19 2.91 -0.95
C PRO A 82 23.67 2.73 -2.39
N GLU A 83 23.30 3.65 -3.27
CA GLU A 83 23.72 3.66 -4.68
C GLU A 83 24.93 4.57 -4.88
N GLU A 84 25.99 4.05 -5.51
CA GLU A 84 27.17 4.83 -5.85
C GLU A 84 26.85 6.06 -6.70
N GLY A 85 27.54 7.17 -6.42
CA GLY A 85 27.31 8.43 -7.12
C GLY A 85 26.14 9.26 -6.58
N THR A 86 25.38 8.76 -5.58
CA THR A 86 24.36 9.54 -4.90
C THR A 86 24.90 10.22 -3.62
N ALA A 87 24.32 11.37 -3.24
CA ALA A 87 24.68 12.04 -1.98
C ALA A 87 24.42 11.13 -0.76
N ALA A 88 23.38 10.32 -0.81
CA ALA A 88 23.01 9.43 0.28
C ALA A 88 24.02 8.30 0.53
N PHE A 89 24.83 7.91 -0.48
CA PHE A 89 25.87 6.90 -0.35
C PHE A 89 26.92 7.24 0.74
N HIS A 90 27.26 8.54 0.85
CA HIS A 90 28.28 9.05 1.77
C HIS A 90 27.72 9.51 3.11
N LEU A 91 26.41 9.43 3.34
CA LEU A 91 25.84 9.87 4.62
C LEU A 91 26.36 9.01 5.79
N PRO A 92 26.69 9.65 6.92
CA PRO A 92 27.09 8.95 8.15
C PRO A 92 25.88 8.28 8.82
N ASN A 93 26.15 7.57 9.93
CA ASN A 93 25.10 6.96 10.77
C ASN A 93 24.22 5.97 9.99
N LYS A 94 24.83 5.11 9.20
CA LYS A 94 24.14 4.03 8.50
C LYS A 94 23.43 3.12 9.49
N VAL A 95 22.19 2.75 9.18
CA VAL A 95 21.42 1.77 9.95
C VAL A 95 21.94 0.38 9.59
N SER A 96 22.06 -0.51 10.58
CA SER A 96 22.52 -1.88 10.30
C SER A 96 21.46 -2.66 9.50
N PRO A 97 21.87 -3.62 8.66
CA PRO A 97 20.95 -4.43 7.88
C PRO A 97 19.87 -5.12 8.73
N GLU A 98 20.27 -5.65 9.91
CA GLU A 98 19.37 -6.35 10.83
C GLU A 98 18.28 -5.41 11.36
N VAL A 99 18.65 -4.17 11.69
CA VAL A 99 17.69 -3.16 12.16
C VAL A 99 16.77 -2.73 11.02
N ALA A 100 17.29 -2.58 9.81
CA ALA A 100 16.51 -2.20 8.64
C ALA A 100 15.49 -3.29 8.26
N GLU A 101 15.89 -4.57 8.27
CA GLU A 101 14.96 -5.70 8.05
C GLU A 101 13.90 -5.76 9.15
N ALA A 102 14.27 -5.66 10.42
CA ALA A 102 13.29 -5.65 11.51
C ALA A 102 12.29 -4.50 11.39
N ARG A 103 12.71 -3.32 10.93
CA ARG A 103 11.81 -2.18 10.66
C ARG A 103 10.86 -2.48 9.51
N LYS A 104 11.36 -3.04 8.42
CA LYS A 104 10.54 -3.45 7.28
C LYS A 104 9.47 -4.46 7.69
N ASP A 105 9.86 -5.50 8.43
CA ASP A 105 8.93 -6.52 8.91
C ASP A 105 7.84 -5.93 9.83
N ASN A 106 8.20 -4.97 10.68
CA ASN A 106 7.25 -4.25 11.52
C ASN A 106 6.24 -3.45 10.68
N VAL A 107 6.71 -2.70 9.66
CA VAL A 107 5.81 -1.96 8.75
C VAL A 107 4.86 -2.93 8.05
N ILE A 108 5.36 -4.05 7.54
CA ILE A 108 4.53 -5.08 6.89
C ILE A 108 3.47 -5.61 7.85
N SER A 109 3.84 -5.94 9.09
CA SER A 109 2.91 -6.45 10.10
C SER A 109 1.82 -5.43 10.45
N VAL A 110 2.18 -4.15 10.64
CA VAL A 110 1.20 -3.08 10.89
C VAL A 110 0.26 -2.93 9.70
N GLN A 111 0.81 -2.91 8.48
CA GLN A 111 0.00 -2.75 7.27
C GLN A 111 -0.93 -3.94 7.04
N GLN A 112 -0.51 -5.17 7.30
CA GLN A 112 -1.37 -6.35 7.20
C GLN A 112 -2.61 -6.23 8.10
N ASN A 113 -2.44 -5.75 9.32
CA ASN A 113 -3.57 -5.51 10.22
C ASN A 113 -4.51 -4.43 9.69
N ILE A 114 -3.96 -3.31 9.20
CA ILE A 114 -4.73 -2.21 8.59
C ILE A 114 -5.50 -2.71 7.36
N SER A 115 -4.82 -3.44 6.46
CA SER A 115 -5.45 -3.98 5.24
C SER A 115 -6.57 -4.94 5.58
N LYS A 116 -6.36 -5.83 6.56
CA LYS A 116 -7.38 -6.75 7.03
C LYS A 116 -8.62 -6.02 7.58
N GLU A 117 -8.42 -5.02 8.45
CA GLU A 117 -9.53 -4.19 8.97
C GLU A 117 -10.32 -3.55 7.83
N LYS A 118 -9.63 -2.95 6.85
CA LYS A 118 -10.27 -2.28 5.72
C LYS A 118 -10.98 -3.27 4.80
N ASN A 119 -10.35 -4.39 4.47
CA ASN A 119 -10.93 -5.40 3.60
C ASN A 119 -12.20 -6.01 4.21
N GLN A 120 -12.27 -6.20 5.54
CA GLN A 120 -13.46 -6.65 6.23
C GLN A 120 -14.66 -5.72 6.05
N THR A 121 -14.45 -4.42 5.82
CA THR A 121 -15.54 -3.47 5.54
C THR A 121 -16.26 -3.74 4.20
N TYR A 122 -15.62 -4.44 3.29
CA TYR A 122 -16.21 -4.80 2.00
C TYR A 122 -17.10 -6.06 2.07
N VAL A 123 -16.98 -6.89 3.11
CA VAL A 123 -17.79 -8.11 3.25
C VAL A 123 -19.28 -7.75 3.31
N GLY A 124 -20.09 -8.42 2.49
CA GLY A 124 -21.52 -8.15 2.31
C GLY A 124 -21.84 -7.07 1.27
N SER A 125 -20.83 -6.35 0.77
CA SER A 125 -21.03 -5.34 -0.28
C SER A 125 -21.00 -5.95 -1.69
N LYS A 126 -21.47 -5.17 -2.68
CA LYS A 126 -21.30 -5.46 -4.09
C LYS A 126 -20.13 -4.65 -4.65
N MET A 127 -19.28 -5.31 -5.42
CA MET A 127 -18.17 -4.67 -6.09
C MET A 127 -18.17 -4.97 -7.59
N LYS A 128 -17.75 -3.97 -8.37
CA LYS A 128 -17.52 -4.10 -9.82
C LYS A 128 -16.08 -4.59 -10.03
N ILE A 129 -15.95 -5.77 -10.63
CA ILE A 129 -14.67 -6.46 -10.83
C ILE A 129 -14.37 -6.55 -12.33
N LEU A 130 -13.19 -6.14 -12.74
CA LEU A 130 -12.66 -6.45 -14.06
C LEU A 130 -12.05 -7.86 -13.99
N VAL A 131 -12.58 -8.77 -14.79
CA VAL A 131 -12.05 -10.14 -14.90
C VAL A 131 -10.81 -10.11 -15.79
N GLU A 132 -9.69 -10.62 -15.29
CA GLU A 132 -8.42 -10.58 -16.00
C GLU A 132 -7.96 -11.96 -16.46
N GLN A 133 -8.22 -13.00 -15.67
CA GLN A 133 -7.76 -14.37 -15.98
C GLN A 133 -8.64 -15.45 -15.33
N ILE A 134 -8.36 -16.67 -15.70
CA ILE A 134 -8.94 -17.87 -15.08
C ILE A 134 -7.82 -18.61 -14.36
N SER A 135 -8.05 -19.00 -13.10
CA SER A 135 -7.11 -19.80 -12.31
C SER A 135 -7.09 -21.27 -12.79
N ASP A 136 -6.08 -22.00 -12.34
CA ASP A 136 -5.99 -23.46 -12.56
C ASP A 136 -7.16 -24.22 -11.92
N ASN A 137 -7.77 -23.66 -10.88
CA ASN A 137 -8.96 -24.20 -10.22
C ASN A 137 -10.28 -23.85 -10.93
N ASN A 138 -10.21 -23.28 -12.14
CA ASN A 138 -11.37 -22.85 -12.92
C ASN A 138 -12.23 -21.78 -12.21
N GLU A 139 -11.58 -20.81 -11.54
CA GLU A 139 -12.18 -19.64 -10.93
C GLU A 139 -11.80 -18.39 -11.73
N LEU A 140 -12.65 -17.39 -11.75
CA LEU A 140 -12.29 -16.11 -12.34
C LEU A 140 -11.45 -15.29 -11.35
N ILE A 141 -10.35 -14.74 -11.84
CA ILE A 141 -9.51 -13.81 -11.09
C ILE A 141 -9.64 -12.44 -11.74
N GLY A 142 -9.80 -11.42 -10.92
CA GLY A 142 -9.91 -10.05 -11.38
C GLY A 142 -9.55 -9.05 -10.31
N ARG A 143 -9.81 -7.80 -10.57
CA ARG A 143 -9.56 -6.70 -9.62
C ARG A 143 -10.70 -5.68 -9.63
N SER A 144 -10.92 -5.06 -8.49
CA SER A 144 -11.76 -3.87 -8.37
C SER A 144 -10.92 -2.61 -8.59
N TYR A 145 -11.54 -1.44 -8.49
CA TYR A 145 -10.81 -0.17 -8.51
C TYR A 145 -9.86 0.01 -7.31
N ASN A 146 -9.96 -0.83 -6.29
CA ASN A 146 -9.14 -0.78 -5.08
C ASN A 146 -7.73 -1.34 -5.27
N PHE A 147 -7.47 -2.01 -6.39
CA PHE A 147 -6.23 -2.72 -6.64
C PHE A 147 -5.55 -2.25 -7.92
N ALA A 148 -4.31 -1.81 -7.82
CA ALA A 148 -3.47 -1.55 -8.99
C ALA A 148 -3.07 -2.86 -9.68
N PRO A 149 -2.97 -2.88 -11.02
CA PRO A 149 -2.56 -4.07 -11.78
C PRO A 149 -1.20 -4.59 -11.31
N GLU A 150 -1.07 -5.90 -11.14
CA GLU A 150 0.20 -6.61 -10.88
C GLU A 150 0.93 -6.26 -9.57
N ILE A 151 0.45 -5.27 -8.81
CA ILE A 151 1.14 -4.76 -7.61
C ILE A 151 0.36 -5.06 -6.34
N ASP A 152 -0.97 -4.86 -6.37
CA ASP A 152 -1.84 -5.03 -5.21
C ASP A 152 -2.53 -6.40 -5.23
N GLY A 153 -3.53 -6.58 -4.38
CA GLY A 153 -4.30 -7.83 -4.28
C GLY A 153 -5.21 -8.11 -5.48
N THR A 154 -5.85 -9.25 -5.44
CA THR A 154 -6.80 -9.71 -6.46
C THR A 154 -8.12 -10.14 -5.83
N VAL A 155 -9.17 -10.23 -6.65
CA VAL A 155 -10.46 -10.77 -6.26
C VAL A 155 -10.67 -12.12 -6.95
N ILE A 156 -10.92 -13.15 -6.17
CA ILE A 156 -11.27 -14.48 -6.68
C ILE A 156 -12.80 -14.59 -6.71
N LEU A 157 -13.35 -14.95 -7.87
CA LEU A 157 -14.78 -15.05 -8.10
C LEU A 157 -15.18 -16.49 -8.28
N SER A 158 -15.97 -17.01 -7.33
CA SER A 158 -16.62 -18.33 -7.47
C SER A 158 -17.89 -18.21 -8.28
N VAL A 159 -18.01 -19.01 -9.32
CA VAL A 159 -19.17 -19.04 -10.20
C VAL A 159 -20.01 -20.27 -9.90
N LYS A 160 -21.30 -20.08 -9.60
CA LYS A 160 -22.21 -21.19 -9.23
C LYS A 160 -22.72 -21.99 -10.41
N ASP A 161 -22.84 -21.35 -11.57
CA ASP A 161 -23.41 -21.99 -12.76
C ASP A 161 -22.33 -22.54 -13.69
N LYS A 162 -22.67 -23.60 -14.44
CA LYS A 162 -21.78 -24.12 -15.50
C LYS A 162 -21.85 -23.19 -16.71
N ILE A 163 -20.95 -22.21 -16.73
CA ILE A 163 -20.83 -21.22 -17.81
C ILE A 163 -19.43 -21.28 -18.42
N ASP A 164 -19.29 -20.82 -19.64
CA ASP A 164 -17.96 -20.66 -20.26
C ASP A 164 -17.28 -19.41 -19.70
N LEU A 165 -16.32 -19.62 -18.78
CA LEU A 165 -15.60 -18.57 -18.07
C LEU A 165 -14.77 -17.70 -19.01
N LYS A 166 -14.32 -18.22 -20.17
CA LYS A 166 -13.53 -17.46 -21.16
C LYS A 166 -14.28 -16.24 -21.67
N ASN A 167 -15.60 -16.30 -21.69
CA ASN A 167 -16.44 -15.18 -22.13
C ASN A 167 -16.41 -13.97 -21.19
N TYR A 168 -15.84 -14.10 -19.99
CA TYR A 168 -15.77 -13.04 -18.98
C TYR A 168 -14.43 -12.30 -18.96
N ILE A 169 -13.38 -12.87 -19.53
CA ILE A 169 -12.06 -12.21 -19.60
C ILE A 169 -12.20 -10.85 -20.31
N GLY A 170 -11.64 -9.80 -19.69
CA GLY A 170 -11.70 -8.41 -20.16
C GLY A 170 -13.03 -7.72 -19.92
N LYS A 171 -13.97 -8.36 -19.23
CA LYS A 171 -15.29 -7.76 -18.91
C LYS A 171 -15.42 -7.39 -17.45
N PHE A 172 -16.27 -6.39 -17.19
CA PHE A 172 -16.68 -6.07 -15.84
C PHE A 172 -17.88 -6.91 -15.42
N VAL A 173 -17.81 -7.46 -14.21
CA VAL A 173 -18.90 -8.17 -13.54
C VAL A 173 -19.20 -7.54 -12.19
N GLU A 174 -20.42 -7.68 -11.69
CA GLU A 174 -20.77 -7.37 -10.30
C GLU A 174 -20.68 -8.63 -9.46
N ALA A 175 -19.99 -8.55 -8.33
CA ALA A 175 -19.84 -9.67 -7.39
C ALA A 175 -20.19 -9.22 -5.96
N ASN A 176 -20.80 -10.13 -5.19
CA ASN A 176 -20.97 -9.95 -3.76
C ASN A 176 -19.69 -10.42 -3.06
N ILE A 177 -19.13 -9.60 -2.20
CA ILE A 177 -17.95 -9.95 -1.40
C ILE A 177 -18.40 -10.80 -0.21
N SER A 178 -18.01 -12.05 -0.15
CA SER A 178 -18.38 -12.98 0.91
C SER A 178 -17.28 -13.19 1.95
N PHE A 179 -16.04 -12.91 1.58
CA PHE A 179 -14.85 -13.05 2.42
C PHE A 179 -13.80 -12.04 1.99
N ALA A 180 -13.01 -11.55 2.95
CA ALA A 180 -11.85 -10.70 2.71
C ALA A 180 -10.82 -10.89 3.83
N ASP A 181 -9.53 -10.88 3.51
CA ASP A 181 -8.37 -11.04 4.41
C ASP A 181 -7.33 -9.94 4.18
#